data_d7378caeb32531b37c97c85dfd8e6608
#
_entry.id   d7378caeb32531b37c97c85dfd8e6608
#
_cell.length_a   1.000
_cell.length_b   1.000
_cell.length_c   1.000
_cell.angle_alpha   90.00
_cell.angle_beta   90.00
_cell.angle_gamma   90.00
#
_symmetry.space_group_name_H-M   'P 1'
#
loop_
_entity.id
_entity.type
_entity.pdbx_description
1 polymer ?
#
loop_
_entity_poly.entity_id
_entity_poly.type
_entity_poly.pdbx_seq_one_letter_code
_entity_poly.pdbx_strand_id
1 'polypeptide(L)'
;MSKGKIIYYGGFTLPDKSASANRVVSNGKIFTSLGYETVFIGASDDSFNGIRPVSGCENMFEYAHPESTKQWLAHMMSVEFIEEIIEKYGKPERIILYNVPMLTLLKAKKIFSKKGIPVCYDCTEWTKDTDGSLPKKLFKAVDEFFISNFAHKVADGIIAISRMMEKKYRKSKNLLILPPLVDINGEIWHQQPENHEGIFEFCFAGIPDGKKESLDKVAEAFCKINKKNTHLRIIGITQDDFRRIYPDCEIPKNVQNKISFMGRLPHSETVKYILGCDCYIFIRRSDKRNNAGFPTKFAESFTCGVPIITTDVSDVGEYIIKNGRGSLLKDTSSESIADAMLHQLENRQTDKKLETAFHFESYLEATENWLGK
;
A
#
# COMPACT_ATOMS: atom_id res chain seq x y z
N MET A 1 13.67 8.02 -27.97
CA MET A 1 12.87 6.85 -28.45
C MET A 1 12.55 5.97 -27.27
N SER A 2 11.35 5.41 -27.18
CA SER A 2 10.99 4.46 -26.13
C SER A 2 11.83 3.18 -26.23
N LYS A 3 12.28 2.64 -25.09
CA LYS A 3 12.97 1.33 -25.01
C LYS A 3 12.00 0.15 -25.23
N GLY A 4 10.70 0.41 -25.34
CA GLY A 4 9.63 -0.59 -25.49
C GLY A 4 8.51 -0.41 -24.47
N LYS A 5 7.60 -1.39 -24.39
CA LYS A 5 6.43 -1.34 -23.52
C LYS A 5 6.50 -2.36 -22.38
N ILE A 6 5.97 -1.98 -21.23
CA ILE A 6 5.73 -2.89 -20.09
C ILE A 6 4.22 -2.93 -19.83
N ILE A 7 3.62 -4.11 -19.83
CA ILE A 7 2.21 -4.28 -19.46
C ILE A 7 2.13 -4.64 -17.97
N TYR A 8 1.34 -3.88 -17.22
CA TYR A 8 1.02 -4.13 -15.81
C TYR A 8 -0.44 -4.55 -15.69
N TYR A 9 -0.70 -5.78 -15.28
CA TYR A 9 -2.04 -6.37 -15.21
C TYR A 9 -2.38 -6.87 -13.82
N GLY A 10 -3.59 -6.57 -13.32
CA GLY A 10 -4.07 -7.13 -12.05
C GLY A 10 -5.33 -6.49 -11.49
N GLY A 11 -5.69 -6.87 -10.27
CA GLY A 11 -6.89 -6.40 -9.58
C GLY A 11 -6.69 -5.06 -8.86
N PHE A 12 -6.37 -4.00 -9.58
CA PHE A 12 -6.24 -2.64 -9.04
C PHE A 12 -7.19 -1.68 -9.77
N THR A 13 -7.76 -0.70 -9.06
CA THR A 13 -8.79 0.22 -9.60
C THR A 13 -8.17 1.56 -9.96
N LEU A 14 -7.98 1.77 -11.26
CA LEU A 14 -7.30 2.93 -11.85
C LEU A 14 -8.15 4.22 -11.80
N PRO A 15 -7.51 5.43 -11.86
CA PRO A 15 -6.07 5.64 -11.86
C PRO A 15 -5.45 5.59 -10.45
N ASP A 16 -6.19 5.97 -9.40
CA ASP A 16 -5.74 6.18 -8.02
C ASP A 16 -6.81 5.79 -6.97
N LYS A 17 -7.82 5.05 -7.40
CA LYS A 17 -8.99 4.71 -6.56
C LYS A 17 -8.69 3.63 -5.49
N SER A 18 -7.51 3.04 -5.51
CA SER A 18 -7.08 2.03 -4.54
C SER A 18 -5.60 2.13 -4.20
N ALA A 19 -5.19 1.66 -3.02
CA ALA A 19 -3.78 1.58 -2.64
C ALA A 19 -2.95 0.72 -3.61
N SER A 20 -3.56 -0.30 -4.21
CA SER A 20 -2.94 -1.13 -5.24
C SER A 20 -2.72 -0.35 -6.54
N ALA A 21 -3.67 0.51 -6.96
CA ALA A 21 -3.49 1.38 -8.12
C ALA A 21 -2.35 2.39 -7.88
N ASN A 22 -2.34 3.07 -6.73
CA ASN A 22 -1.26 3.98 -6.36
C ASN A 22 0.12 3.31 -6.44
N ARG A 23 0.22 2.07 -5.96
CA ARG A 23 1.45 1.28 -6.05
C ARG A 23 1.87 1.02 -7.50
N VAL A 24 0.98 0.45 -8.31
CA VAL A 24 1.36 0.06 -9.69
C VAL A 24 1.66 1.27 -10.56
N VAL A 25 0.93 2.38 -10.37
CA VAL A 25 1.19 3.64 -11.06
C VAL A 25 2.55 4.23 -10.63
N SER A 26 2.86 4.20 -9.34
CA SER A 26 4.18 4.64 -8.84
C SER A 26 5.33 3.76 -9.35
N ASN A 27 5.14 2.44 -9.41
CA ASN A 27 6.10 1.54 -10.05
C ASN A 27 6.25 1.87 -11.55
N GLY A 28 5.15 2.20 -12.24
CA GLY A 28 5.18 2.65 -13.64
C GLY A 28 6.00 3.91 -13.88
N LYS A 29 6.05 4.83 -12.92
CA LYS A 29 6.92 6.02 -13.00
C LYS A 29 8.40 5.66 -13.10
N ILE A 30 8.84 4.60 -12.36
CA ILE A 30 10.21 4.09 -12.51
C ILE A 30 10.47 3.63 -13.94
N PHE A 31 9.59 2.82 -14.51
CA PHE A 31 9.74 2.30 -15.86
C PHE A 31 9.74 3.43 -16.89
N THR A 32 8.86 4.43 -16.70
CA THR A 32 8.83 5.62 -17.58
C THR A 32 10.14 6.41 -17.50
N SER A 33 10.68 6.61 -16.31
CA SER A 33 11.99 7.30 -16.11
C SER A 33 13.15 6.51 -16.71
N LEU A 34 13.03 5.19 -16.80
CA LEU A 34 14.01 4.32 -17.48
C LEU A 34 13.79 4.23 -19.00
N GLY A 35 12.80 4.96 -19.55
CA GLY A 35 12.53 5.07 -20.99
C GLY A 35 11.55 4.04 -21.54
N TYR A 36 10.79 3.35 -20.71
CA TYR A 36 9.73 2.43 -21.14
C TYR A 36 8.37 3.13 -21.12
N GLU A 37 7.47 2.70 -21.99
CA GLU A 37 6.04 3.02 -21.91
C GLU A 37 5.34 1.97 -21.06
N THR A 38 4.61 2.39 -20.00
CA THR A 38 3.86 1.46 -19.16
C THR A 38 2.39 1.49 -19.52
N VAL A 39 1.83 0.32 -19.85
CA VAL A 39 0.40 0.11 -20.11
C VAL A 39 -0.22 -0.62 -18.94
N PHE A 40 -1.26 -0.04 -18.33
CA PHE A 40 -1.93 -0.61 -17.16
C PHE A 40 -3.27 -1.21 -17.56
N ILE A 41 -3.57 -2.41 -17.03
CA ILE A 41 -4.86 -3.08 -17.20
C ILE A 41 -5.36 -3.44 -15.80
N GLY A 42 -6.31 -2.66 -15.29
CA GLY A 42 -6.86 -2.77 -13.94
C GLY A 42 -8.31 -3.24 -13.93
N ALA A 43 -8.85 -3.41 -12.73
CA ALA A 43 -10.25 -3.77 -12.53
C ALA A 43 -11.12 -2.52 -12.31
N SER A 44 -12.40 -2.63 -12.66
CA SER A 44 -13.42 -1.60 -12.43
C SER A 44 -14.60 -2.18 -11.66
N ASP A 45 -15.22 -1.35 -10.82
CA ASP A 45 -16.48 -1.71 -10.14
C ASP A 45 -17.71 -1.57 -11.05
N ASP A 46 -17.53 -0.95 -12.23
CA ASP A 46 -18.61 -0.84 -13.22
C ASP A 46 -18.79 -2.15 -13.98
N SER A 47 -20.05 -2.46 -14.37
CA SER A 47 -20.40 -3.62 -15.19
C SER A 47 -20.34 -3.27 -16.68
N PHE A 48 -19.47 -3.93 -17.44
CA PHE A 48 -19.35 -3.84 -18.89
C PHE A 48 -18.64 -5.08 -19.45
N ASN A 49 -18.61 -5.23 -20.76
CA ASN A 49 -17.95 -6.35 -21.44
C ASN A 49 -16.60 -5.92 -22.03
N GLY A 50 -15.60 -6.82 -21.96
CA GLY A 50 -14.28 -6.58 -22.54
C GLY A 50 -13.42 -5.62 -21.71
N ILE A 51 -12.58 -4.87 -22.41
CA ILE A 51 -11.76 -3.82 -21.80
C ILE A 51 -12.09 -2.47 -22.42
N ARG A 52 -11.97 -1.40 -21.62
CA ARG A 52 -12.17 -0.02 -22.09
C ARG A 52 -11.04 0.88 -21.57
N PRO A 53 -10.73 1.99 -22.27
CA PRO A 53 -9.79 2.99 -21.75
C PRO A 53 -10.36 3.69 -20.50
N VAL A 54 -9.50 4.00 -19.55
CA VAL A 54 -9.86 4.85 -18.41
C VAL A 54 -9.94 6.30 -18.89
N SER A 55 -11.05 6.97 -18.61
CA SER A 55 -11.30 8.34 -19.07
C SER A 55 -10.21 9.31 -18.62
N GLY A 56 -9.66 10.09 -19.55
CA GLY A 56 -8.63 11.09 -19.28
C GLY A 56 -7.23 10.53 -18.99
N CYS A 57 -7.02 9.22 -19.12
CA CYS A 57 -5.73 8.58 -18.86
C CYS A 57 -5.22 7.84 -20.10
N GLU A 58 -4.06 8.25 -20.61
CA GLU A 58 -3.37 7.50 -21.65
C GLU A 58 -2.78 6.21 -21.08
N ASN A 59 -2.77 5.13 -21.87
CA ASN A 59 -2.19 3.83 -21.51
C ASN A 59 -2.78 3.16 -20.27
N MET A 60 -3.98 3.55 -19.84
CA MET A 60 -4.72 2.91 -18.76
C MET A 60 -6.02 2.30 -19.26
N PHE A 61 -6.24 1.05 -18.95
CA PHE A 61 -7.40 0.25 -19.34
C PHE A 61 -8.00 -0.42 -18.13
N GLU A 62 -9.31 -0.65 -18.19
CA GLU A 62 -10.03 -1.35 -17.13
C GLU A 62 -10.94 -2.44 -17.69
N TYR A 63 -11.15 -3.50 -16.89
CA TYR A 63 -12.10 -4.57 -17.13
C TYR A 63 -13.09 -4.65 -15.96
N ALA A 64 -14.33 -5.10 -16.21
CA ALA A 64 -15.33 -5.25 -15.15
C ALA A 64 -14.96 -6.38 -14.18
N HIS A 65 -15.16 -6.16 -12.87
CA HIS A 65 -15.02 -7.22 -11.89
C HIS A 65 -15.99 -8.38 -12.18
N PRO A 66 -15.55 -9.65 -12.02
CA PRO A 66 -16.45 -10.80 -12.16
C PRO A 66 -17.55 -10.78 -11.11
N GLU A 67 -18.82 -10.76 -11.53
CA GLU A 67 -20.00 -10.70 -10.67
C GLU A 67 -20.40 -12.07 -10.09
N SER A 68 -20.02 -13.16 -10.77
CA SER A 68 -20.36 -14.52 -10.35
C SER A 68 -19.13 -15.40 -10.15
N THR A 69 -19.29 -16.48 -9.39
CA THR A 69 -18.22 -17.47 -9.20
C THR A 69 -17.74 -18.08 -10.52
N LYS A 70 -18.66 -18.29 -11.48
CA LYS A 70 -18.34 -18.83 -12.82
C LYS A 70 -17.48 -17.84 -13.62
N GLN A 71 -17.88 -16.58 -13.65
CA GLN A 71 -17.08 -15.50 -14.30
C GLN A 71 -15.72 -15.33 -13.62
N TRP A 72 -15.69 -15.38 -12.29
CA TRP A 72 -14.44 -15.31 -11.53
C TRP A 72 -13.47 -16.46 -11.87
N LEU A 73 -13.95 -17.70 -11.94
CA LEU A 73 -13.15 -18.84 -12.39
C LEU A 73 -12.65 -18.67 -13.83
N ALA A 74 -13.54 -18.22 -14.74
CA ALA A 74 -13.16 -17.97 -16.13
C ALA A 74 -12.09 -16.87 -16.23
N HIS A 75 -12.25 -15.78 -15.49
CA HIS A 75 -11.30 -14.68 -15.45
C HIS A 75 -9.92 -15.13 -14.92
N MET A 76 -9.85 -15.91 -13.83
CA MET A 76 -8.59 -16.46 -13.32
C MET A 76 -7.87 -17.39 -14.31
N MET A 77 -8.60 -17.95 -15.24
CA MET A 77 -8.06 -18.81 -16.31
C MET A 77 -7.90 -18.07 -17.63
N SER A 78 -8.06 -16.75 -17.67
CA SER A 78 -7.93 -15.94 -18.87
C SER A 78 -6.72 -15.00 -18.82
N VAL A 79 -6.14 -14.76 -19.99
CA VAL A 79 -5.15 -13.70 -20.26
C VAL A 79 -5.57 -12.87 -21.46
N GLU A 80 -6.84 -12.98 -21.82
CA GLU A 80 -7.46 -12.40 -23.02
C GLU A 80 -7.26 -10.88 -23.11
N PHE A 81 -7.45 -10.18 -22.01
CA PHE A 81 -7.26 -8.73 -21.97
C PHE A 81 -5.79 -8.32 -22.22
N ILE A 82 -4.84 -9.13 -21.81
CA ILE A 82 -3.42 -8.90 -22.13
C ILE A 82 -3.17 -9.13 -23.61
N GLU A 83 -3.76 -10.20 -24.19
CA GLU A 83 -3.63 -10.51 -25.62
C GLU A 83 -4.25 -9.42 -26.49
N GLU A 84 -5.44 -8.89 -26.12
CA GLU A 84 -6.11 -7.78 -26.80
C GLU A 84 -5.22 -6.50 -26.81
N ILE A 85 -4.59 -6.18 -25.69
CA ILE A 85 -3.65 -5.04 -25.63
C ILE A 85 -2.39 -5.29 -26.47
N ILE A 86 -1.87 -6.51 -26.49
CA ILE A 86 -0.72 -6.85 -27.35
C ILE A 86 -1.06 -6.74 -28.83
N GLU A 87 -2.24 -7.16 -29.23
CA GLU A 87 -2.71 -7.05 -30.62
C GLU A 87 -2.84 -5.58 -31.02
N LYS A 88 -3.33 -4.73 -30.13
CA LYS A 88 -3.56 -3.29 -30.41
C LYS A 88 -2.29 -2.45 -30.35
N TYR A 89 -1.41 -2.71 -29.38
CA TYR A 89 -0.28 -1.83 -29.07
C TYR A 89 1.11 -2.46 -29.38
N GLY A 90 1.12 -3.70 -29.85
CA GLY A 90 2.33 -4.43 -30.19
C GLY A 90 2.95 -5.20 -29.01
N LYS A 91 3.97 -5.98 -29.33
CA LYS A 91 4.69 -6.85 -28.39
C LYS A 91 5.36 -6.04 -27.28
N PRO A 92 5.08 -6.33 -25.97
CA PRO A 92 5.79 -5.70 -24.87
C PRO A 92 7.15 -6.35 -24.62
N GLU A 93 8.05 -5.61 -24.00
CA GLU A 93 9.32 -6.13 -23.48
C GLU A 93 9.12 -7.03 -22.26
N ARG A 94 8.02 -6.78 -21.48
CA ARG A 94 7.73 -7.53 -20.25
C ARG A 94 6.27 -7.40 -19.86
N ILE A 95 5.73 -8.45 -19.22
CA ILE A 95 4.42 -8.41 -18.57
C ILE A 95 4.64 -8.58 -17.07
N ILE A 96 4.05 -7.70 -16.26
CA ILE A 96 4.05 -7.75 -14.79
C ILE A 96 2.64 -8.05 -14.31
N LEU A 97 2.48 -9.14 -13.60
CA LEU A 97 1.20 -9.59 -13.04
C LEU A 97 1.13 -9.25 -11.55
N TYR A 98 0.18 -8.40 -11.17
CA TYR A 98 0.00 -7.92 -9.82
C TYR A 98 -0.97 -8.80 -9.03
N ASN A 99 -0.48 -9.51 -8.03
CA ASN A 99 -1.27 -10.35 -7.11
C ASN A 99 -2.28 -11.29 -7.82
N VAL A 100 -1.98 -11.74 -9.03
CA VAL A 100 -2.89 -12.66 -9.74
C VAL A 100 -2.80 -14.07 -9.15
N PRO A 101 -3.86 -14.89 -9.30
CA PRO A 101 -3.83 -16.30 -8.91
C PRO A 101 -2.77 -17.12 -9.66
N MET A 102 -2.34 -18.21 -9.04
CA MET A 102 -1.33 -19.11 -9.62
C MET A 102 -1.73 -19.65 -11.01
N LEU A 103 -3.01 -19.92 -11.22
CA LEU A 103 -3.52 -20.39 -12.51
C LEU A 103 -3.33 -19.33 -13.62
N THR A 104 -3.59 -18.06 -13.32
CA THR A 104 -3.35 -16.94 -14.25
C THR A 104 -1.86 -16.83 -14.58
N LEU A 105 -0.98 -16.91 -13.56
CA LEU A 105 0.46 -16.86 -13.74
C LEU A 105 0.97 -18.00 -14.62
N LEU A 106 0.52 -19.24 -14.36
CA LEU A 106 0.89 -20.41 -15.16
C LEU A 106 0.44 -20.28 -16.62
N LYS A 107 -0.80 -19.81 -16.85
CA LYS A 107 -1.34 -19.62 -18.19
C LYS A 107 -0.59 -18.51 -18.94
N ALA A 108 -0.39 -17.37 -18.31
CA ALA A 108 0.38 -16.26 -18.86
C ALA A 108 1.79 -16.73 -19.25
N LYS A 109 2.47 -17.43 -18.34
CA LYS A 109 3.81 -17.97 -18.59
C LYS A 109 3.82 -18.93 -19.79
N LYS A 110 2.86 -19.86 -19.88
CA LYS A 110 2.75 -20.81 -20.98
C LYS A 110 2.55 -20.13 -22.34
N ILE A 111 1.74 -19.08 -22.40
CA ILE A 111 1.40 -18.38 -23.65
C ILE A 111 2.51 -17.42 -24.06
N PHE A 112 2.92 -16.53 -23.15
CA PHE A 112 3.79 -15.40 -23.48
C PHE A 112 5.26 -15.81 -23.62
N SER A 113 5.72 -16.86 -22.92
CA SER A 113 7.08 -17.39 -23.14
C SER A 113 7.29 -17.90 -24.57
N LYS A 114 6.23 -18.46 -25.20
CA LYS A 114 6.30 -18.90 -26.61
C LYS A 114 6.44 -17.71 -27.58
N LYS A 115 5.99 -16.53 -27.16
CA LYS A 115 6.12 -15.27 -27.90
C LYS A 115 7.43 -14.54 -27.55
N GLY A 116 8.28 -15.13 -26.70
CA GLY A 116 9.53 -14.52 -26.20
C GLY A 116 9.26 -13.29 -25.34
N ILE A 117 8.19 -13.28 -24.54
CA ILE A 117 7.83 -12.20 -23.63
C ILE A 117 8.01 -12.70 -22.20
N PRO A 118 8.92 -12.09 -21.40
CA PRO A 118 9.08 -12.41 -19.98
C PRO A 118 7.82 -12.06 -19.18
N VAL A 119 7.43 -12.96 -18.25
CA VAL A 119 6.30 -12.79 -17.34
C VAL A 119 6.79 -12.71 -15.91
N CYS A 120 6.62 -11.54 -15.28
CA CYS A 120 7.01 -11.26 -13.92
C CYS A 120 5.80 -11.19 -12.99
N TYR A 121 6.02 -11.33 -11.68
CA TYR A 121 4.99 -11.33 -10.67
C TYR A 121 5.29 -10.29 -9.59
N ASP A 122 4.38 -9.33 -9.39
CA ASP A 122 4.44 -8.36 -8.27
C ASP A 122 3.60 -8.90 -7.11
N CYS A 123 4.26 -9.22 -6.01
CA CYS A 123 3.67 -9.80 -4.81
C CYS A 123 3.67 -8.79 -3.67
N THR A 124 2.48 -8.43 -3.18
CA THR A 124 2.34 -7.41 -2.14
C THR A 124 1.69 -7.90 -0.87
N GLU A 125 0.99 -9.04 -0.91
CA GLU A 125 0.33 -9.59 0.26
C GLU A 125 0.15 -11.11 0.15
N TRP A 126 0.01 -11.75 1.30
CA TRP A 126 -0.50 -13.10 1.43
C TRP A 126 -1.85 -13.03 2.12
N THR A 127 -2.90 -13.27 1.36
CA THR A 127 -4.27 -13.09 1.85
C THR A 127 -4.79 -14.37 2.47
N LYS A 128 -5.06 -14.34 3.79
CA LYS A 128 -6.09 -15.20 4.38
C LYS A 128 -7.41 -14.42 4.35
N ASP A 129 -7.99 -14.29 3.18
CA ASP A 129 -9.31 -13.72 3.05
C ASP A 129 -10.32 -14.73 3.63
N THR A 130 -10.93 -14.36 4.75
CA THR A 130 -11.91 -15.20 5.45
C THR A 130 -13.33 -14.96 4.93
N ASP A 131 -13.50 -14.06 3.96
CA ASP A 131 -14.80 -13.70 3.42
C ASP A 131 -15.16 -14.56 2.19
N GLY A 132 -16.43 -14.92 2.09
CA GLY A 132 -16.97 -15.72 1.00
C GLY A 132 -17.41 -17.14 1.38
N SER A 133 -17.94 -17.87 0.41
CA SER A 133 -18.38 -19.26 0.57
C SER A 133 -17.21 -20.22 0.85
N LEU A 134 -17.49 -21.34 1.50
CA LEU A 134 -16.48 -22.37 1.81
C LEU A 134 -15.62 -22.78 0.60
N PRO A 135 -16.16 -23.00 -0.61
CA PRO A 135 -15.36 -23.30 -1.79
C PRO A 135 -14.39 -22.19 -2.19
N LYS A 136 -14.82 -20.92 -2.09
CA LYS A 136 -13.93 -19.76 -2.35
C LYS A 136 -12.80 -19.68 -1.34
N LYS A 137 -13.10 -19.90 -0.06
CA LYS A 137 -12.08 -19.89 1.02
C LYS A 137 -11.04 -20.99 0.81
N LEU A 138 -11.49 -22.20 0.47
CA LEU A 138 -10.58 -23.31 0.19
C LEU A 138 -9.71 -23.03 -1.02
N PHE A 139 -10.31 -22.53 -2.12
CA PHE A 139 -9.56 -22.17 -3.32
C PHE A 139 -8.49 -21.12 -3.01
N LYS A 140 -8.87 -20.02 -2.32
CA LYS A 140 -7.93 -18.96 -1.95
C LYS A 140 -6.77 -19.48 -1.07
N ALA A 141 -7.05 -20.38 -0.13
CA ALA A 141 -6.01 -20.98 0.72
C ALA A 141 -5.04 -21.87 -0.08
N VAL A 142 -5.57 -22.65 -1.03
CA VAL A 142 -4.78 -23.48 -1.93
C VAL A 142 -3.93 -22.61 -2.87
N ASP A 143 -4.53 -21.58 -3.46
CA ASP A 143 -3.84 -20.64 -4.34
C ASP A 143 -2.71 -19.89 -3.59
N GLU A 144 -2.99 -19.38 -2.38
CA GLU A 144 -1.96 -18.75 -1.53
C GLU A 144 -0.79 -19.71 -1.24
N PHE A 145 -1.10 -20.97 -0.97
CA PHE A 145 -0.05 -21.99 -0.80
C PHE A 145 0.82 -22.12 -2.05
N PHE A 146 0.20 -22.20 -3.23
CA PHE A 146 0.94 -22.34 -4.48
C PHE A 146 1.72 -21.06 -4.84
N ILE A 147 1.11 -19.90 -4.77
CA ILE A 147 1.77 -18.62 -5.02
C ILE A 147 2.96 -18.44 -4.09
N SER A 148 2.76 -18.56 -2.78
CA SER A 148 3.82 -18.30 -1.81
C SER A 148 5.00 -19.28 -1.92
N ASN A 149 4.81 -20.49 -2.46
CA ASN A 149 5.86 -21.49 -2.54
C ASN A 149 6.42 -21.70 -3.96
N PHE A 150 5.70 -21.33 -5.01
CA PHE A 150 6.08 -21.70 -6.38
C PHE A 150 6.10 -20.53 -7.37
N ALA A 151 5.53 -19.35 -7.08
CA ALA A 151 5.55 -18.22 -8.02
C ALA A 151 6.97 -17.90 -8.51
N HIS A 152 7.97 -17.95 -7.64
CA HIS A 152 9.38 -17.70 -7.97
C HIS A 152 10.02 -18.74 -8.90
N LYS A 153 9.39 -19.91 -9.08
CA LYS A 153 9.85 -20.95 -10.02
C LYS A 153 9.19 -20.81 -11.39
N VAL A 154 8.03 -20.15 -11.43
CA VAL A 154 7.22 -19.97 -12.65
C VAL A 154 7.52 -18.64 -13.33
N ALA A 155 7.53 -17.55 -12.56
CA ALA A 155 7.80 -16.21 -13.07
C ALA A 155 9.27 -16.03 -13.48
N ASP A 156 9.52 -15.20 -14.49
CA ASP A 156 10.88 -14.81 -14.92
C ASP A 156 11.52 -13.82 -13.95
N GLY A 157 10.70 -13.07 -13.21
CA GLY A 157 11.14 -12.17 -12.16
C GLY A 157 10.04 -11.94 -11.12
N ILE A 158 10.46 -11.60 -9.92
CA ILE A 158 9.57 -11.25 -8.79
C ILE A 158 9.84 -9.81 -8.38
N ILE A 159 8.77 -9.06 -8.14
CA ILE A 159 8.81 -7.81 -7.38
C ILE A 159 8.20 -8.11 -6.00
N ALA A 160 8.97 -7.88 -4.95
CA ALA A 160 8.56 -8.11 -3.56
C ALA A 160 8.39 -6.78 -2.84
N ILE A 161 7.33 -6.66 -2.01
CA ILE A 161 7.05 -5.41 -1.30
C ILE A 161 7.82 -5.27 0.02
N SER A 162 8.33 -6.38 0.58
CA SER A 162 8.95 -6.42 1.91
C SER A 162 10.12 -7.40 1.97
N ARG A 163 10.98 -7.22 3.00
CA ARG A 163 12.07 -8.14 3.33
C ARG A 163 11.58 -9.56 3.63
N MET A 164 10.39 -9.69 4.23
CA MET A 164 9.81 -11.00 4.48
C MET A 164 9.52 -11.73 3.18
N MET A 165 8.96 -11.04 2.17
CA MET A 165 8.75 -11.60 0.84
C MET A 165 10.06 -11.82 0.08
N GLU A 166 11.03 -10.92 0.21
CA GLU A 166 12.38 -11.12 -0.33
C GLU A 166 12.99 -12.45 0.15
N LYS A 167 12.99 -12.67 1.47
CA LYS A 167 13.50 -13.93 2.06
C LYS A 167 12.74 -15.15 1.53
N LYS A 168 11.44 -15.03 1.34
CA LYS A 168 10.60 -16.12 0.82
C LYS A 168 10.94 -16.43 -0.64
N TYR A 169 11.12 -15.43 -1.46
CA TYR A 169 11.39 -15.55 -2.89
C TYR A 169 12.88 -15.47 -3.27
N ARG A 170 13.79 -15.59 -2.31
CA ARG A 170 15.26 -15.50 -2.51
C ARG A 170 15.83 -16.46 -3.57
N LYS A 171 15.09 -17.53 -3.91
CA LYS A 171 15.45 -18.47 -4.97
C LYS A 171 14.93 -18.06 -6.35
N SER A 172 14.28 -16.92 -6.50
CA SER A 172 13.93 -16.35 -7.79
C SER A 172 15.19 -16.06 -8.59
N LYS A 173 15.15 -16.30 -9.88
CA LYS A 173 16.26 -15.96 -10.79
C LYS A 173 16.50 -14.46 -10.86
N ASN A 174 15.42 -13.69 -10.71
CA ASN A 174 15.44 -12.25 -10.77
C ASN A 174 14.46 -11.67 -9.72
N LEU A 175 14.97 -11.03 -8.69
CA LEU A 175 14.20 -10.50 -7.56
C LEU A 175 14.49 -9.01 -7.38
N LEU A 176 13.43 -8.22 -7.26
CA LEU A 176 13.46 -6.79 -6.98
C LEU A 176 12.63 -6.50 -5.74
N ILE A 177 13.10 -5.61 -4.87
CA ILE A 177 12.32 -5.11 -3.73
C ILE A 177 11.85 -3.71 -4.06
N LEU A 178 10.54 -3.51 -4.08
CA LEU A 178 9.90 -2.21 -4.18
C LEU A 178 8.86 -2.08 -3.06
N PRO A 179 9.12 -1.29 -2.02
CA PRO A 179 8.10 -0.93 -1.03
C PRO A 179 7.01 -0.05 -1.69
N PRO A 180 5.98 0.41 -0.97
CA PRO A 180 5.10 1.44 -1.48
C PRO A 180 5.91 2.69 -1.82
N LEU A 181 5.76 3.20 -3.04
CA LEU A 181 6.52 4.34 -3.53
C LEU A 181 5.65 5.59 -3.61
N VAL A 182 6.28 6.73 -3.44
CA VAL A 182 5.70 8.06 -3.59
C VAL A 182 6.47 8.86 -4.63
N ASP A 183 5.82 9.88 -5.17
CA ASP A 183 6.46 10.88 -6.01
C ASP A 183 6.50 12.20 -5.25
N ILE A 184 7.62 12.46 -4.59
CA ILE A 184 7.79 13.67 -3.77
C ILE A 184 7.77 14.97 -4.59
N ASN A 185 7.91 14.90 -5.91
CA ASN A 185 7.85 16.06 -6.79
C ASN A 185 6.40 16.54 -7.02
N GLY A 186 5.40 15.73 -6.61
CA GLY A 186 3.99 16.10 -6.70
C GLY A 186 3.62 17.25 -5.75
N GLU A 187 2.76 18.15 -6.19
CA GLU A 187 2.31 19.34 -5.44
C GLU A 187 1.76 19.02 -4.04
N ILE A 188 1.16 17.82 -3.87
CA ILE A 188 0.57 17.40 -2.59
C ILE A 188 1.58 17.34 -1.44
N TRP A 189 2.87 17.14 -1.73
CA TRP A 189 3.94 17.07 -0.72
C TRP A 189 4.52 18.44 -0.34
N HIS A 190 4.20 19.49 -1.11
CA HIS A 190 4.72 20.85 -0.93
C HIS A 190 3.65 21.83 -0.43
N GLN A 191 2.53 21.33 0.05
CA GLN A 191 1.47 22.16 0.61
C GLN A 191 1.92 22.84 1.90
N GLN A 192 1.41 24.06 2.13
CA GLN A 192 1.59 24.73 3.42
C GLN A 192 0.77 23.99 4.48
N PRO A 193 1.41 23.45 5.55
CA PRO A 193 0.71 22.78 6.62
C PRO A 193 -0.17 23.77 7.42
N GLU A 194 -1.18 23.26 8.10
CA GLU A 194 -1.91 24.06 9.09
C GLU A 194 -0.98 24.42 10.26
N ASN A 195 -1.10 25.67 10.74
CA ASN A 195 -0.36 26.09 11.92
C ASN A 195 -1.21 25.82 13.17
N HIS A 196 -0.66 25.07 14.11
CA HIS A 196 -1.29 24.73 15.39
C HIS A 196 -0.48 25.35 16.54
N GLU A 197 -0.37 26.70 16.54
CA GLU A 197 0.42 27.43 17.56
C GLU A 197 0.08 26.98 18.98
N GLY A 198 1.09 26.50 19.71
CA GLY A 198 0.97 26.09 21.11
C GLY A 198 0.25 24.75 21.35
N ILE A 199 -0.24 24.07 20.29
CA ILE A 199 -0.87 22.74 20.40
C ILE A 199 0.08 21.70 19.83
N PHE A 200 0.23 20.57 20.51
CA PHE A 200 0.90 19.40 19.98
C PHE A 200 -0.13 18.50 19.28
N GLU A 201 0.00 18.35 17.97
CA GLU A 201 -0.94 17.63 17.14
C GLU A 201 -0.47 16.19 16.90
N PHE A 202 -1.21 15.22 17.42
CA PHE A 202 -1.10 13.83 17.02
C PHE A 202 -2.05 13.55 15.85
N CYS A 203 -1.62 12.79 14.86
CA CYS A 203 -2.43 12.44 13.70
C CYS A 203 -2.47 10.94 13.47
N PHE A 204 -3.66 10.41 13.21
CA PHE A 204 -3.89 9.10 12.62
C PHE A 204 -4.66 9.31 11.31
N ALA A 205 -4.21 8.68 10.22
CA ALA A 205 -4.92 8.72 8.94
C ALA A 205 -5.13 7.31 8.38
N GLY A 206 -6.39 6.97 8.11
CA GLY A 206 -6.76 5.69 7.50
C GLY A 206 -8.14 5.22 7.89
N ILE A 207 -8.60 4.18 7.18
CA ILE A 207 -9.86 3.51 7.46
C ILE A 207 -9.53 2.21 8.22
N PRO A 208 -9.70 2.18 9.54
CA PRO A 208 -9.46 0.98 10.33
C PRO A 208 -10.55 -0.07 10.05
N ASP A 209 -10.16 -1.34 10.01
CA ASP A 209 -11.10 -2.47 9.90
C ASP A 209 -11.42 -3.12 11.26
N GLY A 210 -10.93 -2.53 12.35
CA GLY A 210 -11.06 -3.05 13.72
C GLY A 210 -10.18 -4.27 14.02
N LYS A 211 -9.43 -4.76 13.04
CA LYS A 211 -8.60 -5.97 13.17
C LYS A 211 -7.11 -5.72 12.96
N LYS A 212 -6.76 -4.89 11.99
CA LYS A 212 -5.36 -4.60 11.64
C LYS A 212 -4.77 -3.48 12.49
N GLU A 213 -5.44 -2.34 12.51
CA GLU A 213 -5.01 -1.17 13.27
C GLU A 213 -5.68 -1.14 14.65
N SER A 214 -4.92 -0.78 15.69
CA SER A 214 -5.39 -0.64 17.08
C SER A 214 -5.71 0.83 17.40
N LEU A 215 -6.66 1.43 16.67
CA LEU A 215 -7.05 2.83 16.88
C LEU A 215 -7.76 3.05 18.23
N ASP A 216 -8.47 2.04 18.75
CA ASP A 216 -9.00 2.03 20.12
C ASP A 216 -7.90 2.28 21.15
N LYS A 217 -6.77 1.57 21.02
CA LYS A 217 -5.63 1.71 21.94
C LYS A 217 -4.95 3.07 21.80
N VAL A 218 -4.95 3.68 20.62
CA VAL A 218 -4.47 5.04 20.42
C VAL A 218 -5.39 6.05 21.14
N ALA A 219 -6.71 5.92 21.03
CA ALA A 219 -7.67 6.78 21.71
C ALA A 219 -7.59 6.60 23.23
N GLU A 220 -7.50 5.38 23.75
CA GLU A 220 -7.28 5.10 25.17
C GLU A 220 -5.98 5.74 25.70
N ALA A 221 -4.88 5.60 24.95
CA ALA A 221 -3.59 6.19 25.32
C ALA A 221 -3.68 7.72 25.37
N PHE A 222 -4.31 8.35 24.39
CA PHE A 222 -4.51 9.79 24.37
C PHE A 222 -5.36 10.25 25.55
N CYS A 223 -6.41 9.51 25.92
CA CYS A 223 -7.20 9.78 27.13
C CYS A 223 -6.37 9.66 28.43
N LYS A 224 -5.42 8.71 28.49
CA LYS A 224 -4.54 8.51 29.65
C LYS A 224 -3.57 9.69 29.85
N ILE A 225 -2.94 10.16 28.78
CA ILE A 225 -1.99 11.28 28.88
C ILE A 225 -2.68 12.59 29.26
N ASN A 226 -3.89 12.84 28.76
CA ASN A 226 -4.75 14.01 29.03
C ASN A 226 -4.00 15.34 29.29
N LYS A 227 -2.97 15.62 28.49
CA LYS A 227 -2.16 16.85 28.63
C LYS A 227 -2.92 18.06 28.09
N LYS A 228 -2.68 19.23 28.68
CA LYS A 228 -3.13 20.52 28.11
C LYS A 228 -2.39 20.76 26.79
N ASN A 229 -2.99 21.48 25.88
CA ASN A 229 -2.39 21.86 24.59
C ASN A 229 -1.97 20.62 23.74
N THR A 230 -2.75 19.54 23.83
CA THR A 230 -2.62 18.37 22.94
C THR A 230 -3.92 18.14 22.21
N HIS A 231 -3.82 17.69 20.97
CA HIS A 231 -4.95 17.31 20.12
C HIS A 231 -4.67 16.02 19.38
N LEU A 232 -5.70 15.18 19.20
CA LEU A 232 -5.62 13.96 18.38
C LEU A 232 -6.57 14.12 17.18
N ARG A 233 -6.03 14.15 15.99
CA ARG A 233 -6.78 14.17 14.74
C ARG A 233 -6.87 12.77 14.14
N ILE A 234 -8.08 12.32 13.90
CA ILE A 234 -8.38 11.02 13.30
C ILE A 234 -9.03 11.27 11.93
N ILE A 235 -8.34 10.88 10.87
CA ILE A 235 -8.77 11.03 9.48
C ILE A 235 -9.12 9.67 8.91
N GLY A 236 -10.24 9.58 8.18
CA GLY A 236 -10.70 8.37 7.49
C GLY A 236 -12.02 7.81 8.00
N ILE A 237 -12.40 8.14 9.22
CA ILE A 237 -13.67 7.70 9.84
C ILE A 237 -14.34 8.85 10.61
N THR A 238 -15.66 8.75 10.74
CA THR A 238 -16.46 9.62 11.62
C THR A 238 -16.46 9.10 13.06
N GLN A 239 -16.91 9.92 14.00
CA GLN A 239 -17.08 9.51 15.40
C GLN A 239 -18.07 8.34 15.54
N ASP A 240 -19.12 8.31 14.72
CA ASP A 240 -20.10 7.22 14.74
C ASP A 240 -19.51 5.93 14.18
N ASP A 241 -18.66 6.02 13.13
CA ASP A 241 -17.90 4.86 12.66
C ASP A 241 -16.96 4.32 13.74
N PHE A 242 -16.27 5.22 14.46
CA PHE A 242 -15.39 4.81 15.56
C PHE A 242 -16.16 4.05 16.65
N ARG A 243 -17.29 4.58 17.10
CA ARG A 243 -18.15 3.91 18.11
C ARG A 243 -18.66 2.56 17.63
N ARG A 244 -18.99 2.43 16.34
CA ARG A 244 -19.46 1.17 15.76
C ARG A 244 -18.35 0.13 15.65
N ILE A 245 -17.12 0.53 15.30
CA ILE A 245 -15.97 -0.37 15.13
C ILE A 245 -15.37 -0.77 16.48
N TYR A 246 -15.37 0.15 17.45
CA TYR A 246 -14.79 0.00 18.78
C TYR A 246 -15.79 0.32 19.91
N PRO A 247 -16.86 -0.49 20.06
CA PRO A 247 -17.96 -0.20 21.01
C PRO A 247 -17.51 -0.16 22.47
N ASP A 248 -16.43 -0.85 22.81
CA ASP A 248 -15.90 -0.92 24.18
C ASP A 248 -14.89 0.22 24.50
N CYS A 249 -14.58 1.08 23.52
CA CYS A 249 -13.66 2.21 23.72
C CYS A 249 -14.44 3.49 24.05
N GLU A 250 -14.47 3.87 25.34
CA GLU A 250 -15.13 5.09 25.81
C GLU A 250 -14.15 6.27 25.81
N ILE A 251 -14.58 7.40 25.23
CA ILE A 251 -13.86 8.67 25.28
C ILE A 251 -14.50 9.54 26.36
N PRO A 252 -13.80 9.85 27.48
CA PRO A 252 -14.31 10.68 28.54
C PRO A 252 -14.68 12.10 28.08
N LYS A 253 -15.76 12.68 28.64
CA LYS A 253 -16.27 14.02 28.24
C LYS A 253 -15.21 15.13 28.28
N ASN A 254 -14.31 15.09 29.24
CA ASN A 254 -13.23 16.07 29.40
C ASN A 254 -12.12 15.97 28.35
N VAL A 255 -12.11 14.92 27.51
CA VAL A 255 -11.14 14.71 26.42
C VAL A 255 -11.79 14.83 25.04
N GLN A 256 -13.12 14.72 24.96
CA GLN A 256 -13.84 14.70 23.68
C GLN A 256 -13.55 15.92 22.80
N ASN A 257 -13.38 17.10 23.37
CA ASN A 257 -13.04 18.33 22.63
C ASN A 257 -11.59 18.38 22.14
N LYS A 258 -10.75 17.42 22.52
CA LYS A 258 -9.35 17.29 22.09
C LYS A 258 -9.16 16.21 21.03
N ILE A 259 -10.22 15.54 20.63
CA ILE A 259 -10.18 14.49 19.58
C ILE A 259 -11.12 14.93 18.45
N SER A 260 -10.58 15.07 17.25
CA SER A 260 -11.37 15.37 16.05
C SER A 260 -11.43 14.16 15.12
N PHE A 261 -12.65 13.82 14.70
CA PHE A 261 -12.92 12.80 13.69
C PHE A 261 -13.30 13.48 12.38
N MET A 262 -12.42 13.45 11.39
CA MET A 262 -12.55 14.22 10.16
C MET A 262 -13.37 13.52 9.06
N GLY A 263 -13.77 12.24 9.28
CA GLY A 263 -14.34 11.45 8.20
C GLY A 263 -13.34 11.19 7.07
N ARG A 264 -13.83 10.80 5.90
CA ARG A 264 -13.00 10.60 4.71
C ARG A 264 -12.67 11.94 4.06
N LEU A 265 -11.39 12.19 3.84
CA LEU A 265 -10.88 13.35 3.14
C LEU A 265 -10.21 12.95 1.82
N PRO A 266 -10.12 13.85 0.84
CA PRO A 266 -9.26 13.70 -0.32
C PRO A 266 -7.82 13.41 0.09
N HIS A 267 -7.08 12.66 -0.73
CA HIS A 267 -5.70 12.28 -0.42
C HIS A 267 -4.80 13.52 -0.20
N SER A 268 -4.95 14.55 -1.02
CA SER A 268 -4.19 15.81 -0.88
C SER A 268 -4.42 16.50 0.47
N GLU A 269 -5.67 16.55 0.95
CA GLU A 269 -5.98 17.11 2.27
C GLU A 269 -5.41 16.25 3.39
N THR A 270 -5.49 14.91 3.25
CA THR A 270 -4.91 13.99 4.23
C THR A 270 -3.40 14.22 4.37
N VAL A 271 -2.68 14.34 3.25
CA VAL A 271 -1.23 14.63 3.26
C VAL A 271 -0.95 15.99 3.90
N LYS A 272 -1.77 17.02 3.63
CA LYS A 272 -1.64 18.34 4.26
C LYS A 272 -1.72 18.27 5.79
N TYR A 273 -2.66 17.49 6.34
CA TYR A 273 -2.76 17.28 7.79
C TYR A 273 -1.57 16.49 8.35
N ILE A 274 -1.07 15.51 7.63
CA ILE A 274 0.12 14.76 8.06
C ILE A 274 1.35 15.67 8.06
N LEU A 275 1.56 16.50 7.06
CA LEU A 275 2.64 17.50 7.02
C LEU A 275 2.57 18.48 8.21
N GLY A 276 1.35 18.83 8.66
CA GLY A 276 1.11 19.75 9.76
C GLY A 276 1.28 19.13 11.15
N CYS A 277 1.02 17.83 11.34
CA CYS A 277 1.02 17.23 12.67
C CYS A 277 2.43 17.12 13.26
N ASP A 278 2.54 17.12 14.58
CA ASP A 278 3.82 16.96 15.30
C ASP A 278 4.25 15.51 15.39
N CYS A 279 3.30 14.58 15.43
CA CYS A 279 3.58 13.16 15.49
C CYS A 279 2.46 12.36 14.81
N TYR A 280 2.82 11.48 13.90
CA TYR A 280 1.91 10.53 13.28
C TYR A 280 1.87 9.22 14.08
N ILE A 281 0.70 8.62 14.21
CA ILE A 281 0.53 7.38 14.98
C ILE A 281 0.01 6.28 14.06
N PHE A 282 0.76 5.18 13.99
CA PHE A 282 0.41 4.03 13.18
C PHE A 282 0.66 2.74 13.96
N ILE A 283 -0.36 2.26 14.67
CA ILE A 283 -0.28 1.06 15.51
C ILE A 283 -0.95 -0.11 14.81
N ARG A 284 -0.18 -1.13 14.51
CA ARG A 284 -0.66 -2.34 13.83
C ARG A 284 -0.17 -3.59 14.56
N ARG A 285 -1.05 -4.60 14.65
CA ARG A 285 -0.68 -5.90 15.24
C ARG A 285 0.33 -6.61 14.34
N SER A 286 1.37 -7.18 14.96
CA SER A 286 2.35 -8.02 14.25
C SER A 286 1.79 -9.42 14.05
N ASP A 287 1.53 -9.78 12.80
CA ASP A 287 1.16 -11.13 12.37
C ASP A 287 1.77 -11.43 11.01
N LYS A 288 1.68 -12.67 10.56
CA LYS A 288 2.28 -13.10 9.28
C LYS A 288 1.78 -12.28 8.08
N ARG A 289 0.50 -11.89 8.06
CA ARG A 289 -0.10 -11.12 6.96
C ARG A 289 0.41 -9.68 6.97
N ASN A 290 0.35 -9.03 8.13
CA ASN A 290 0.81 -7.65 8.28
C ASN A 290 2.31 -7.52 8.01
N ASN A 291 3.10 -8.54 8.39
CA ASN A 291 4.54 -8.55 8.16
C ASN A 291 4.93 -8.90 6.71
N ALA A 292 4.08 -9.62 5.97
CA ALA A 292 4.34 -9.93 4.57
C ALA A 292 4.13 -8.71 3.66
N GLY A 293 3.09 -7.92 3.92
CA GLY A 293 2.85 -6.66 3.22
C GLY A 293 3.76 -5.52 3.71
N PHE A 294 3.56 -4.34 3.16
CA PHE A 294 4.16 -3.10 3.65
C PHE A 294 3.08 -2.02 3.76
N PRO A 295 2.96 -1.29 4.88
CA PRO A 295 1.89 -0.31 5.05
C PRO A 295 2.14 0.97 4.24
N THR A 296 1.28 1.25 3.26
CA THR A 296 1.34 2.48 2.44
C THR A 296 1.27 3.74 3.29
N LYS A 297 0.42 3.73 4.33
CA LYS A 297 0.27 4.86 5.28
C LYS A 297 1.58 5.21 5.98
N PHE A 298 2.41 4.20 6.29
CA PHE A 298 3.73 4.43 6.86
C PHE A 298 4.66 5.09 5.84
N ALA A 299 4.70 4.60 4.60
CA ALA A 299 5.53 5.20 3.57
C ALA A 299 5.18 6.67 3.32
N GLU A 300 3.89 7.00 3.29
CA GLU A 300 3.40 8.37 3.11
C GLU A 300 3.76 9.27 4.30
N SER A 301 3.47 8.85 5.54
CA SER A 301 3.77 9.65 6.74
C SER A 301 5.28 9.79 6.97
N PHE A 302 6.07 8.75 6.67
CA PHE A 302 7.53 8.81 6.72
C PHE A 302 8.07 9.83 5.71
N THR A 303 7.51 9.85 4.49
CA THR A 303 7.89 10.83 3.46
C THR A 303 7.63 12.26 3.91
N CYS A 304 6.59 12.52 4.70
CA CYS A 304 6.33 13.85 5.27
C CYS A 304 7.42 14.29 6.29
N GLY A 305 8.33 13.42 6.69
CA GLY A 305 9.39 13.72 7.66
C GLY A 305 8.89 13.96 9.08
N VAL A 306 7.67 13.53 9.40
CA VAL A 306 7.10 13.65 10.74
C VAL A 306 7.54 12.48 11.63
N PRO A 307 7.75 12.68 12.94
CA PRO A 307 7.96 11.59 13.89
C PRO A 307 6.80 10.61 13.88
N ILE A 308 7.10 9.30 13.94
CA ILE A 308 6.07 8.26 13.89
C ILE A 308 6.14 7.36 15.12
N ILE A 309 5.01 7.23 15.84
CA ILE A 309 4.85 6.18 16.85
C ILE A 309 4.27 4.94 16.13
N THR A 310 4.99 3.85 16.15
CA THR A 310 4.57 2.62 15.45
C THR A 310 5.02 1.35 16.16
N THR A 311 4.37 0.25 15.87
CA THR A 311 4.82 -1.10 16.23
C THR A 311 5.73 -1.66 15.14
N ASP A 312 6.58 -2.63 15.48
CA ASP A 312 7.47 -3.30 14.54
C ASP A 312 6.68 -4.30 13.68
N VAL A 313 6.20 -3.82 12.53
CA VAL A 313 5.49 -4.64 11.54
C VAL A 313 6.14 -4.48 10.18
N SER A 314 6.26 -5.57 9.41
CA SER A 314 6.99 -5.55 8.14
C SER A 314 8.42 -5.04 8.34
N ASP A 315 8.84 -4.06 7.54
CA ASP A 315 10.19 -3.49 7.59
C ASP A 315 10.21 -2.08 8.22
N VAL A 316 9.09 -1.62 8.84
CA VAL A 316 8.99 -0.21 9.30
C VAL A 316 9.98 0.12 10.41
N GLY A 317 10.34 -0.86 11.26
CA GLY A 317 11.33 -0.68 12.32
C GLY A 317 12.69 -0.27 11.80
N GLU A 318 13.14 -0.80 10.66
CA GLU A 318 14.42 -0.43 10.04
C GLU A 318 14.47 1.06 9.69
N TYR A 319 13.36 1.61 9.18
CA TYR A 319 13.26 3.03 8.82
C TYR A 319 13.25 3.94 10.05
N ILE A 320 12.49 3.59 11.09
CA ILE A 320 12.45 4.37 12.34
C ILE A 320 13.81 4.40 13.02
N ILE A 321 14.48 3.24 13.14
CA ILE A 321 15.82 3.15 13.75
C ILE A 321 16.84 3.95 12.94
N LYS A 322 16.82 3.85 11.62
CA LYS A 322 17.78 4.53 10.76
C LYS A 322 17.60 6.06 10.77
N ASN A 323 16.35 6.52 10.80
CA ASN A 323 16.04 7.96 10.76
C ASN A 323 16.15 8.60 12.15
N GLY A 324 16.00 7.82 13.23
CA GLY A 324 16.00 8.33 14.61
C GLY A 324 14.78 9.21 14.95
N ARG A 325 13.72 9.20 14.12
CA ARG A 325 12.51 10.01 14.31
C ARG A 325 11.33 9.14 14.69
N GLY A 326 10.81 9.33 15.89
CA GLY A 326 9.64 8.61 16.37
C GLY A 326 9.96 7.55 17.42
N SER A 327 9.02 6.62 17.61
CA SER A 327 9.09 5.58 18.64
C SER A 327 8.66 4.22 18.07
N LEU A 328 9.50 3.21 18.25
CA LEU A 328 9.19 1.84 17.88
C LEU A 328 8.72 1.07 19.12
N LEU A 329 7.45 0.67 19.11
CA LEU A 329 6.82 -0.01 20.24
C LEU A 329 6.97 -1.53 20.14
N LYS A 330 7.11 -2.18 21.30
CA LYS A 330 7.19 -3.65 21.42
C LYS A 330 5.82 -4.33 21.38
N ASP A 331 4.75 -3.59 21.72
CA ASP A 331 3.39 -4.10 21.80
C ASP A 331 2.37 -3.01 21.39
N THR A 332 1.10 -3.36 21.39
CA THR A 332 -0.01 -2.46 21.03
C THR A 332 -0.80 -1.97 22.24
N SER A 333 -0.25 -2.06 23.46
CA SER A 333 -0.96 -1.62 24.67
C SER A 333 -1.12 -0.10 24.70
N SER A 334 -2.20 0.38 25.30
CA SER A 334 -2.44 1.81 25.47
C SER A 334 -1.41 2.45 26.41
N GLU A 335 -0.79 1.68 27.31
CA GLU A 335 0.31 2.10 28.17
C GLU A 335 1.57 2.43 27.36
N SER A 336 2.04 1.49 26.54
CA SER A 336 3.23 1.68 25.70
C SER A 336 3.02 2.85 24.71
N ILE A 337 1.81 3.00 24.17
CA ILE A 337 1.47 4.11 23.27
C ILE A 337 1.48 5.44 24.05
N ALA A 338 0.92 5.49 25.27
CA ALA A 338 0.89 6.69 26.11
C ALA A 338 2.30 7.15 26.48
N ASP A 339 3.18 6.23 26.89
CA ASP A 339 4.58 6.52 27.19
C ASP A 339 5.30 7.11 25.97
N ALA A 340 5.09 6.54 24.78
CA ALA A 340 5.65 7.07 23.53
C ALA A 340 5.07 8.46 23.18
N MET A 341 3.78 8.69 23.40
CA MET A 341 3.18 10.01 23.21
C MET A 341 3.82 11.06 24.15
N LEU A 342 4.02 10.71 25.43
CA LEU A 342 4.69 11.60 26.39
C LEU A 342 6.12 11.88 25.96
N HIS A 343 6.86 10.87 25.51
CA HIS A 343 8.21 11.05 25.02
C HIS A 343 8.29 12.00 23.82
N GLN A 344 7.34 11.91 22.85
CA GLN A 344 7.29 12.82 21.70
C GLN A 344 6.91 14.24 22.12
N LEU A 345 6.05 14.42 23.13
CA LEU A 345 5.71 15.73 23.70
C LEU A 345 6.93 16.41 24.33
N GLU A 346 7.74 15.67 25.07
CA GLU A 346 8.95 16.16 25.73
C GLU A 346 10.08 16.47 24.73
N ASN A 347 10.12 15.75 23.62
CA ASN A 347 11.15 15.82 22.59
C ASN A 347 10.58 16.29 21.23
N ARG A 348 9.79 17.37 21.25
CA ARG A 348 9.14 17.91 20.03
C ARG A 348 10.17 18.25 18.96
N GLN A 349 10.04 17.64 17.79
CA GLN A 349 10.89 17.89 16.63
C GLN A 349 10.21 18.90 15.70
N THR A 350 10.93 19.94 15.32
CA THR A 350 10.40 21.03 14.49
C THR A 350 11.03 21.10 13.10
N ASP A 351 12.16 20.42 12.87
CA ASP A 351 12.95 20.45 11.66
C ASP A 351 12.51 19.38 10.63
N LYS A 352 11.20 19.31 10.37
CA LYS A 352 10.64 18.35 9.41
C LYS A 352 11.11 18.66 7.98
N LYS A 353 11.54 17.61 7.27
CA LYS A 353 11.91 17.66 5.86
C LYS A 353 11.37 16.41 5.17
N LEU A 354 11.00 16.55 3.90
CA LEU A 354 10.59 15.39 3.11
C LEU A 354 11.70 14.35 3.04
N GLU A 355 11.33 13.10 3.26
CA GLU A 355 12.23 11.95 3.21
C GLU A 355 12.13 11.25 1.85
N THR A 356 13.28 10.87 1.31
CA THR A 356 13.38 10.30 -0.04
C THR A 356 13.38 8.77 -0.07
N ALA A 357 13.35 8.12 1.10
CA ALA A 357 13.48 6.67 1.19
C ALA A 357 12.40 5.90 0.40
N PHE A 358 11.22 6.48 0.23
CA PHE A 358 10.12 5.93 -0.57
C PHE A 358 9.91 6.64 -1.91
N HIS A 359 10.77 7.62 -2.26
CA HIS A 359 10.70 8.26 -3.55
C HIS A 359 11.07 7.28 -4.66
N PHE A 360 10.27 7.21 -5.71
CA PHE A 360 10.45 6.23 -6.77
C PHE A 360 11.82 6.30 -7.44
N GLU A 361 12.42 7.49 -7.57
CA GLU A 361 13.75 7.66 -8.15
C GLU A 361 14.85 6.95 -7.36
N SER A 362 14.68 6.75 -6.05
CA SER A 362 15.63 6.00 -5.23
C SER A 362 15.75 4.51 -5.64
N TYR A 363 14.86 4.03 -6.49
CA TYR A 363 14.81 2.64 -6.95
C TYR A 363 15.15 2.46 -8.44
N LEU A 364 15.55 3.53 -9.16
CA LEU A 364 15.86 3.47 -10.59
C LEU A 364 16.97 2.47 -10.91
N GLU A 365 18.12 2.59 -10.25
CA GLU A 365 19.26 1.69 -10.47
C GLU A 365 18.92 0.21 -10.21
N ALA A 366 18.28 -0.07 -9.09
CA ALA A 366 17.86 -1.43 -8.73
C ALA A 366 16.89 -2.02 -9.76
N THR A 367 15.97 -1.17 -10.26
CA THR A 367 14.98 -1.58 -11.26
C THR A 367 15.61 -1.75 -12.64
N GLU A 368 16.54 -0.89 -13.05
CA GLU A 368 17.28 -1.04 -14.30
C GLU A 368 18.08 -2.34 -14.32
N ASN A 369 18.79 -2.64 -13.24
CA ASN A 369 19.51 -3.92 -13.06
C ASN A 369 18.58 -5.13 -13.11
N TRP A 370 17.34 -5.00 -12.58
CA TRP A 370 16.34 -6.06 -12.64
C TRP A 370 15.76 -6.25 -14.04
N LEU A 371 15.57 -5.16 -14.80
CA LEU A 371 15.08 -5.20 -16.18
C LEU A 371 16.11 -5.82 -17.13
N GLY A 372 17.40 -5.61 -16.88
CA GLY A 372 18.51 -6.15 -17.71
C GLY A 372 18.76 -7.64 -17.57
N LYS A 373 18.10 -8.31 -16.64
CA LYS A 373 18.16 -9.77 -16.42
C LYS A 373 16.98 -10.47 -17.08
#